data_e646df45f00b384b6c999ace12694a66
#
_entry.id   e646df45f00b384b6c999ace12694a66
#
_cell.length_a   1.000
_cell.length_b   1.000
_cell.length_c   1.000
_cell.angle_alpha   90.00
_cell.angle_beta   90.00
_cell.angle_gamma   90.00
#
_symmetry.space_group_name_H-M   'P 1'
#
loop_
_entity.id
_entity.type
_entity.pdbx_description
1 polymer ?
#
loop_
_entity_poly.entity_id
_entity_poly.type
_entity_poly.pdbx_seq_one_letter_code
_entity_poly.pdbx_strand_id
1 'polypeptide(L)'
;MNLSYRIAFQYIFSNYKNNFTKTASLLSIVGLSFGVSSLLITFFILNGFENVISEKITNFDGHIQIKHFFNKSFNDGQIIADSLDTRFKDRILIDSFKKEPAIIRSKNINDGVIIVGLDRKNSFPFNDFLTKGKSDLINKNIIISHSLANALEVTVGSDVVIMNTGSIQFK
;
A
#
# COMPACT_ATOMS: atom_id res chain seq x y z
N MET A 1 -4.74 50.23 -1.45
CA MET A 1 -4.07 49.47 -2.52
C MET A 1 -2.68 50.05 -2.63
N ASN A 2 -1.64 49.25 -2.27
CA ASN A 2 -0.27 49.74 -2.09
C ASN A 2 0.31 50.24 -3.41
N LEU A 3 1.02 51.37 -3.38
CA LEU A 3 1.68 52.03 -4.52
C LEU A 3 2.51 51.04 -5.34
N SER A 4 3.14 50.07 -4.68
CA SER A 4 3.96 49.03 -5.29
C SER A 4 3.19 48.15 -6.28
N TYR A 5 1.96 47.74 -5.95
CA TYR A 5 1.09 46.94 -6.84
C TYR A 5 0.67 47.72 -8.08
N ARG A 6 0.42 49.01 -7.93
CA ARG A 6 0.02 49.87 -9.03
C ARG A 6 1.17 50.09 -10.00
N ILE A 7 2.37 50.26 -9.49
CA ILE A 7 3.58 50.41 -10.31
C ILE A 7 3.88 49.10 -11.04
N ALA A 8 3.79 47.93 -10.37
CA ALA A 8 4.02 46.61 -10.97
C ALA A 8 3.02 46.33 -12.09
N PHE A 9 1.75 46.62 -11.89
CA PHE A 9 0.69 46.43 -12.89
C PHE A 9 0.88 47.35 -14.10
N GLN A 10 1.31 48.59 -13.84
CA GLN A 10 1.57 49.56 -14.91
C GLN A 10 2.80 49.19 -15.72
N TYR A 11 3.80 48.54 -15.10
CA TYR A 11 5.02 48.03 -15.79
C TYR A 11 4.71 46.85 -16.71
N ILE A 12 3.85 45.94 -16.29
CA ILE A 12 3.44 44.76 -17.05
C ILE A 12 2.59 45.14 -18.27
N PHE A 13 1.66 46.10 -18.08
CA PHE A 13 0.69 46.51 -19.11
C PHE A 13 1.04 47.81 -19.85
N SER A 14 2.20 48.41 -19.53
CA SER A 14 2.65 49.65 -20.20
C SER A 14 2.94 49.41 -21.69
N ASN A 15 2.37 50.22 -22.51
CA ASN A 15 2.49 50.17 -23.95
C ASN A 15 3.75 50.94 -24.44
N TYR A 16 4.87 50.82 -23.68
CA TYR A 16 6.12 51.49 -24.04
C TYR A 16 6.76 50.83 -25.25
N LYS A 17 7.34 51.62 -26.16
CA LYS A 17 7.85 51.28 -27.51
C LYS A 17 8.93 50.16 -27.56
N ASN A 18 9.37 49.63 -26.44
CA ASN A 18 10.36 48.56 -26.41
C ASN A 18 9.72 47.17 -26.20
N ASN A 19 9.41 46.51 -27.32
CA ASN A 19 8.82 45.17 -27.36
C ASN A 19 9.65 44.11 -26.62
N PHE A 20 10.98 44.28 -26.53
CA PHE A 20 11.88 43.32 -25.88
C PHE A 20 11.62 43.15 -24.37
N THR A 21 11.51 44.24 -23.62
CA THR A 21 11.28 44.21 -22.17
C THR A 21 9.93 43.60 -21.84
N LYS A 22 8.90 43.89 -22.62
CA LYS A 22 7.57 43.32 -22.45
C LYS A 22 7.55 41.82 -22.70
N THR A 23 8.23 41.37 -23.77
CA THR A 23 8.31 39.94 -24.10
C THR A 23 9.10 39.18 -23.06
N ALA A 24 10.22 39.73 -22.60
CA ALA A 24 11.04 39.12 -21.53
C ALA A 24 10.27 38.99 -20.20
N SER A 25 9.53 40.03 -19.80
CA SER A 25 8.70 40.03 -18.60
C SER A 25 7.57 39.00 -18.70
N LEU A 26 6.87 38.94 -19.83
CA LEU A 26 5.82 37.97 -20.06
C LEU A 26 6.36 36.53 -20.02
N LEU A 27 7.49 36.29 -20.67
CA LEU A 27 8.14 34.97 -20.69
C LEU A 27 8.53 34.53 -19.27
N SER A 28 9.05 35.46 -18.46
CA SER A 28 9.41 35.20 -17.05
C SER A 28 8.20 34.85 -16.21
N ILE A 29 7.09 35.56 -16.37
CA ILE A 29 5.84 35.28 -15.63
C ILE A 29 5.29 33.90 -16.03
N VAL A 30 5.23 33.62 -17.34
CA VAL A 30 4.76 32.32 -17.83
C VAL A 30 5.67 31.18 -17.33
N GLY A 31 6.98 31.34 -17.42
CA GLY A 31 7.95 30.35 -16.94
C GLY A 31 7.82 30.09 -15.44
N LEU A 32 7.70 31.15 -14.64
CA LEU A 32 7.50 31.03 -13.21
C LEU A 32 6.16 30.34 -12.87
N SER A 33 5.08 30.73 -13.56
CA SER A 33 3.77 30.13 -13.37
C SER A 33 3.78 28.64 -13.69
N PHE A 34 4.44 28.26 -14.77
CA PHE A 34 4.60 26.85 -15.17
C PHE A 34 5.40 26.05 -14.15
N GLY A 35 6.52 26.63 -13.64
CA GLY A 35 7.33 26.02 -12.61
C GLY A 35 6.59 25.78 -11.33
N VAL A 36 5.88 26.80 -10.82
CA VAL A 36 5.08 26.68 -9.60
C VAL A 36 3.93 25.69 -9.77
N SER A 37 3.22 25.73 -10.91
CA SER A 37 2.14 24.80 -11.20
C SER A 37 2.62 23.35 -11.24
N SER A 38 3.76 23.10 -11.87
CA SER A 38 4.37 21.75 -11.92
C SER A 38 4.71 21.22 -10.54
N LEU A 39 5.29 22.06 -9.67
CA LEU A 39 5.57 21.68 -8.28
C LEU A 39 4.31 21.35 -7.50
N LEU A 40 3.28 22.17 -7.62
CA LEU A 40 2.00 21.92 -6.94
C LEU A 40 1.35 20.63 -7.42
N ILE A 41 1.30 20.38 -8.71
CA ILE A 41 0.74 19.14 -9.28
C ILE A 41 1.50 17.94 -8.74
N THR A 42 2.83 17.96 -8.78
CA THR A 42 3.66 16.87 -8.26
C THR A 42 3.40 16.63 -6.77
N PHE A 43 3.32 17.69 -5.99
CA PHE A 43 3.02 17.59 -4.56
C PHE A 43 1.65 16.97 -4.28
N PHE A 44 0.61 17.37 -5.01
CA PHE A 44 -0.73 16.80 -4.85
C PHE A 44 -0.79 15.33 -5.27
N ILE A 45 -0.12 14.96 -6.37
CA ILE A 45 -0.05 13.57 -6.80
C ILE A 45 0.67 12.71 -5.73
N LEU A 46 1.81 13.19 -5.24
CA LEU A 46 2.59 12.47 -4.23
C LEU A 46 1.80 12.25 -2.93
N ASN A 47 1.15 13.31 -2.45
CA ASN A 47 0.34 13.27 -1.23
C ASN A 47 -0.89 12.35 -1.38
N GLY A 48 -1.56 12.41 -2.54
CA GLY A 48 -2.67 11.50 -2.84
C GLY A 48 -2.21 10.03 -2.92
N PHE A 49 -1.07 9.77 -3.54
CA PHE A 49 -0.50 8.44 -3.65
C PHE A 49 -0.09 7.86 -2.28
N GLU A 50 0.56 8.67 -1.44
CA GLU A 50 0.95 8.27 -0.08
C GLU A 50 -0.26 7.86 0.76
N ASN A 51 -1.35 8.63 0.73
CA ASN A 51 -2.56 8.31 1.46
C ASN A 51 -3.19 6.98 1.01
N VAL A 52 -3.32 6.78 -0.30
CA VAL A 52 -3.92 5.54 -0.86
C VAL A 52 -3.07 4.32 -0.55
N ILE A 53 -1.75 4.44 -0.68
CA ILE A 53 -0.84 3.32 -0.37
C ILE A 53 -0.82 3.02 1.11
N SER A 54 -0.71 4.04 1.96
CA SER A 54 -0.70 3.88 3.40
C SER A 54 -1.96 3.15 3.88
N GLU A 55 -3.13 3.58 3.43
CA GLU A 55 -4.40 2.92 3.76
C GLU A 55 -4.43 1.46 3.31
N LYS A 56 -4.04 1.17 2.08
CA LYS A 56 -4.05 -0.21 1.56
C LYS A 56 -3.05 -1.13 2.24
N ILE A 57 -1.83 -0.65 2.49
CA ILE A 57 -0.81 -1.45 3.18
C ILE A 57 -1.21 -1.69 4.63
N THR A 58 -1.70 -0.67 5.32
CA THR A 58 -2.10 -0.77 6.72
C THR A 58 -3.26 -1.75 6.91
N ASN A 59 -4.18 -1.78 5.98
CA ASN A 59 -5.30 -2.73 6.02
C ASN A 59 -4.87 -4.20 5.83
N PHE A 60 -3.73 -4.46 5.18
CA PHE A 60 -3.21 -5.82 4.99
C PHE A 60 -2.17 -6.24 6.04
N ASP A 61 -1.26 -5.36 6.38
CA ASP A 61 -0.11 -5.68 7.23
C ASP A 61 -0.27 -5.16 8.68
N GLY A 62 -1.36 -4.45 8.96
CA GLY A 62 -1.59 -3.79 10.25
C GLY A 62 -0.68 -2.56 10.42
N HIS A 63 -0.96 -1.76 11.45
CA HIS A 63 -0.20 -0.54 11.75
C HIS A 63 1.17 -0.82 12.36
N ILE A 64 1.26 -1.89 13.16
CA ILE A 64 2.49 -2.26 13.89
C ILE A 64 2.66 -3.77 13.82
N GLN A 65 3.84 -4.22 13.41
CA GLN A 65 4.21 -5.63 13.43
C GLN A 65 5.33 -5.87 14.44
N ILE A 66 5.13 -6.81 15.35
CA ILE A 66 6.14 -7.27 16.28
C ILE A 66 6.71 -8.59 15.74
N LYS A 67 8.01 -8.60 15.41
CA LYS A 67 8.71 -9.78 14.88
C LYS A 67 9.91 -10.10 15.74
N HIS A 68 10.24 -11.38 15.82
CA HIS A 68 11.49 -11.80 16.45
C HIS A 68 12.69 -11.34 15.60
N PHE A 69 13.76 -10.85 16.24
CA PHE A 69 14.94 -10.30 15.56
C PHE A 69 15.57 -11.26 14.53
N PHE A 70 15.52 -12.56 14.79
CA PHE A 70 16.03 -13.60 13.86
C PHE A 70 14.95 -14.23 12.98
N ASN A 71 13.80 -13.60 12.79
CA ASN A 71 12.67 -14.15 12.05
C ASN A 71 12.19 -15.54 12.53
N LYS A 72 12.46 -15.89 13.79
CA LYS A 72 11.95 -17.12 14.40
C LYS A 72 10.53 -16.89 14.89
N SER A 73 9.76 -17.98 14.95
CA SER A 73 8.46 -17.95 15.60
C SER A 73 8.63 -17.65 17.09
N PHE A 74 7.72 -16.86 17.66
CA PHE A 74 7.65 -16.68 19.12
C PHE A 74 7.15 -17.99 19.75
N ASN A 75 7.88 -18.54 20.69
CA ASN A 75 7.40 -19.69 21.48
C ASN A 75 6.25 -19.28 22.40
N ASP A 76 6.25 -18.03 22.85
CA ASP A 76 5.30 -17.48 23.84
C ASP A 76 4.50 -16.31 23.24
N GLY A 77 4.15 -16.37 21.96
CA GLY A 77 3.42 -15.30 21.27
C GLY A 77 2.09 -14.94 21.95
N GLN A 78 1.44 -15.92 22.57
CA GLN A 78 0.19 -15.73 23.30
C GLN A 78 0.38 -14.89 24.56
N ILE A 79 1.47 -15.10 25.30
CA ILE A 79 1.79 -14.33 26.51
C ILE A 79 2.06 -12.85 26.14
N ILE A 80 2.70 -12.61 25.02
CA ILE A 80 2.96 -11.26 24.50
C ILE A 80 1.62 -10.60 24.12
N ALA A 81 0.75 -11.31 23.41
CA ALA A 81 -0.57 -10.81 23.03
C ALA A 81 -1.42 -10.47 24.25
N ASP A 82 -1.50 -11.36 25.25
CA ASP A 82 -2.27 -11.15 26.47
C ASP A 82 -1.72 -9.98 27.31
N SER A 83 -0.40 -9.82 27.34
CA SER A 83 0.24 -8.69 28.05
C SER A 83 -0.06 -7.36 27.39
N LEU A 84 -0.09 -7.31 26.05
CA LEU A 84 -0.45 -6.12 25.29
C LEU A 84 -1.94 -5.80 25.44
N ASP A 85 -2.80 -6.80 25.36
CA ASP A 85 -4.25 -6.65 25.52
C ASP A 85 -4.60 -6.10 26.90
N THR A 86 -3.98 -6.65 27.96
CA THR A 86 -4.14 -6.15 29.33
C THR A 86 -3.69 -4.71 29.50
N ARG A 87 -2.61 -4.31 28.80
CA ARG A 87 -2.03 -2.97 28.94
C ARG A 87 -2.77 -1.90 28.16
N PHE A 88 -3.30 -2.25 26.98
CA PHE A 88 -3.94 -1.30 26.07
C PHE A 88 -5.47 -1.36 26.09
N LYS A 89 -6.08 -2.34 26.75
CA LYS A 89 -7.53 -2.46 27.02
C LYS A 89 -8.40 -1.99 25.85
N ASP A 90 -8.70 -2.85 24.92
CA ASP A 90 -9.62 -2.61 23.78
C ASP A 90 -9.27 -1.43 22.84
N ARG A 91 -8.10 -0.82 23.01
CA ARG A 91 -7.65 0.26 22.12
C ARG A 91 -6.91 -0.23 20.89
N ILE A 92 -6.50 -1.49 20.90
CA ILE A 92 -5.74 -2.12 19.82
C ILE A 92 -6.36 -3.47 19.49
N LEU A 93 -6.33 -3.81 18.21
CA LEU A 93 -6.65 -5.16 17.75
C LEU A 93 -5.33 -5.90 17.58
N ILE A 94 -5.22 -7.08 18.21
CA ILE A 94 -4.01 -7.89 18.17
C ILE A 94 -4.33 -9.18 17.44
N ASP A 95 -3.64 -9.42 16.34
CA ASP A 95 -3.74 -10.65 15.57
C ASP A 95 -2.39 -11.35 15.48
N SER A 96 -2.40 -12.65 15.70
CA SER A 96 -1.23 -13.49 15.47
C SER A 96 -1.19 -13.90 13.99
N PHE A 97 -0.03 -13.75 13.36
CA PHE A 97 0.15 -14.17 11.98
C PHE A 97 1.44 -14.97 11.80
N LYS A 98 1.44 -15.81 10.79
CA LYS A 98 2.63 -16.55 10.37
C LYS A 98 2.82 -16.37 8.86
N LYS A 99 3.99 -15.90 8.44
CA LYS A 99 4.34 -15.73 7.02
C LYS A 99 5.42 -16.74 6.66
N GLU A 100 5.18 -17.57 5.65
CA GLU A 100 6.14 -18.55 5.16
C GLU A 100 6.20 -18.53 3.63
N PRO A 101 7.40 -18.64 3.04
CA PRO A 101 7.53 -18.82 1.60
C PRO A 101 7.06 -20.21 1.21
N ALA A 102 6.32 -20.29 0.11
CA ALA A 102 5.81 -21.54 -0.42
C ALA A 102 5.71 -21.51 -1.94
N ILE A 103 5.54 -22.66 -2.54
CA ILE A 103 5.20 -22.81 -3.95
C ILE A 103 3.74 -23.23 -4.04
N ILE A 104 2.97 -22.48 -4.80
CA ILE A 104 1.61 -22.88 -5.17
C ILE A 104 1.62 -23.49 -6.55
N ARG A 105 0.87 -24.57 -6.71
CA ARG A 105 0.76 -25.31 -7.96
C ARG A 105 -0.68 -25.54 -8.33
N SER A 106 -1.01 -25.27 -9.58
CA SER A 106 -2.27 -25.68 -10.21
C SER A 106 -1.95 -26.36 -11.55
N LYS A 107 -2.39 -27.60 -11.73
CA LYS A 107 -2.09 -28.38 -12.93
C LYS A 107 -0.58 -28.45 -13.21
N ASN A 108 -0.13 -27.78 -14.29
CA ASN A 108 1.28 -27.69 -14.68
C ASN A 108 1.93 -26.34 -14.42
N ILE A 109 1.20 -25.40 -13.78
CA ILE A 109 1.68 -24.05 -13.50
C ILE A 109 2.11 -23.99 -12.04
N ASN A 110 3.32 -23.51 -11.78
CA ASN A 110 3.86 -23.29 -10.45
C ASN A 110 4.21 -21.82 -10.29
N ASP A 111 3.96 -21.27 -9.11
CA ASP A 111 4.37 -19.92 -8.76
C ASP A 111 4.86 -19.83 -7.32
N GLY A 112 5.80 -18.92 -7.07
CA GLY A 112 6.31 -18.64 -5.73
C GLY A 112 5.44 -17.66 -4.98
N VAL A 113 5.01 -18.02 -3.77
CA VAL A 113 4.08 -17.20 -2.98
C VAL A 113 4.55 -17.08 -1.53
N ILE A 114 4.06 -16.09 -0.83
CA ILE A 114 4.14 -16.00 0.63
C ILE A 114 2.78 -16.36 1.18
N ILE A 115 2.71 -17.43 1.96
CA ILE A 115 1.50 -17.80 2.68
C ILE A 115 1.44 -17.01 3.97
N VAL A 116 0.29 -16.43 4.23
CA VAL A 116 -0.02 -15.74 5.48
C VAL A 116 -1.10 -16.54 6.19
N GLY A 117 -0.73 -17.20 7.30
CA GLY A 117 -1.67 -17.81 8.22
C GLY A 117 -2.10 -16.78 9.26
N LEU A 118 -3.40 -16.67 9.50
CA LEU A 118 -4.00 -15.77 10.49
C LEU A 118 -4.68 -16.58 11.56
N ASP A 119 -4.59 -16.13 12.83
CA ASP A 119 -5.40 -16.70 13.89
C ASP A 119 -6.82 -16.12 13.81
N ARG A 120 -7.81 -16.99 14.02
CA ARG A 120 -9.22 -16.75 13.69
C ARG A 120 -9.96 -15.82 14.66
N LYS A 121 -9.30 -15.32 15.69
CA LYS A 121 -9.97 -14.57 16.77
C LYS A 121 -10.53 -13.23 16.33
N ASN A 122 -9.89 -12.57 15.39
CA ASN A 122 -10.34 -11.27 14.88
C ASN A 122 -10.57 -11.38 13.37
N SER A 123 -11.78 -11.08 12.94
CA SER A 123 -12.15 -11.11 11.51
C SER A 123 -11.40 -10.02 10.77
N PHE A 124 -10.33 -10.38 10.09
CA PHE A 124 -9.73 -9.48 9.11
C PHE A 124 -10.81 -9.10 8.08
N PRO A 125 -10.97 -7.84 7.71
CA PRO A 125 -12.03 -7.39 6.80
C PRO A 125 -11.77 -7.82 5.36
N PHE A 126 -11.55 -9.14 5.12
CA PHE A 126 -11.37 -9.67 3.78
C PHE A 126 -12.59 -9.41 2.89
N ASN A 127 -13.78 -9.28 3.47
CA ASN A 127 -15.02 -9.06 2.73
C ASN A 127 -14.97 -7.80 1.87
N ASP A 128 -14.30 -6.75 2.33
CA ASP A 128 -14.21 -5.47 1.62
C ASP A 128 -13.25 -5.52 0.42
N PHE A 129 -12.38 -6.53 0.39
CA PHE A 129 -11.38 -6.72 -0.67
C PHE A 129 -11.68 -7.89 -1.60
N LEU A 130 -12.71 -8.69 -1.30
CA LEU A 130 -13.09 -9.83 -2.12
C LEU A 130 -13.78 -9.39 -3.41
N THR A 131 -13.16 -9.71 -4.52
CA THR A 131 -13.77 -9.51 -5.85
C THR A 131 -14.71 -10.65 -6.22
N LYS A 132 -14.37 -11.89 -5.84
CA LYS A 132 -15.14 -13.11 -6.11
C LYS A 132 -14.95 -14.10 -4.97
N GLY A 133 -15.97 -14.91 -4.69
CA GLY A 133 -15.90 -15.96 -3.66
C GLY A 133 -16.45 -15.51 -2.31
N LYS A 134 -16.05 -16.22 -1.27
CA LYS A 134 -16.46 -15.98 0.13
C LYS A 134 -15.20 -15.93 1.00
N SER A 135 -15.22 -15.15 2.06
CA SER A 135 -14.11 -15.04 3.04
C SER A 135 -14.09 -16.18 4.05
N ASP A 136 -14.61 -17.35 3.69
CA ASP A 136 -14.65 -18.50 4.57
C ASP A 136 -13.34 -19.32 4.48
N LEU A 137 -12.43 -19.09 5.41
CA LEU A 137 -11.15 -19.80 5.55
C LEU A 137 -11.31 -21.14 6.32
N ILE A 138 -12.51 -21.70 6.38
CA ILE A 138 -12.76 -23.01 6.98
C ILE A 138 -12.36 -24.11 5.97
N ASN A 139 -12.04 -25.30 6.47
CA ASN A 139 -11.85 -26.51 5.65
C ASN A 139 -10.74 -26.42 4.59
N LYS A 140 -9.58 -25.83 4.94
CA LYS A 140 -8.41 -25.69 4.04
C LYS A 140 -8.64 -24.75 2.84
N ASN A 141 -9.62 -23.87 2.92
CA ASN A 141 -9.83 -22.84 1.92
C ASN A 141 -8.74 -21.78 2.03
N ILE A 142 -8.37 -21.22 0.89
CA ILE A 142 -7.40 -20.12 0.79
C ILE A 142 -7.98 -18.96 0.01
N ILE A 143 -7.50 -17.77 0.30
CA ILE A 143 -7.78 -16.58 -0.48
C ILE A 143 -6.50 -16.23 -1.24
N ILE A 144 -6.61 -16.03 -2.54
CA ILE A 144 -5.50 -15.65 -3.42
C ILE A 144 -5.82 -14.34 -4.14
N SER A 145 -4.79 -13.63 -4.56
CA SER A 145 -4.99 -12.41 -5.34
C SER A 145 -5.56 -12.73 -6.73
N HIS A 146 -6.28 -11.77 -7.29
CA HIS A 146 -6.83 -11.90 -8.65
C HIS A 146 -5.73 -12.15 -9.70
N SER A 147 -4.58 -11.47 -9.56
CA SER A 147 -3.43 -11.66 -10.45
C SER A 147 -2.88 -13.08 -10.37
N LEU A 148 -2.76 -13.64 -9.16
CA LEU A 148 -2.29 -15.01 -8.97
C LEU A 148 -3.29 -16.04 -9.50
N ALA A 149 -4.60 -15.80 -9.30
CA ALA A 149 -5.65 -16.66 -9.85
C ALA A 149 -5.58 -16.73 -11.39
N ASN A 150 -5.36 -15.59 -12.04
CA ASN A 150 -5.19 -15.54 -13.49
C ASN A 150 -3.89 -16.23 -13.94
N ALA A 151 -2.78 -16.03 -13.22
CA ALA A 151 -1.51 -16.67 -13.55
C ALA A 151 -1.56 -18.20 -13.44
N LEU A 152 -2.31 -18.71 -12.45
CA LEU A 152 -2.51 -20.15 -12.23
C LEU A 152 -3.67 -20.75 -13.05
N GLU A 153 -4.40 -19.92 -13.80
CA GLU A 153 -5.61 -20.32 -14.55
C GLU A 153 -6.66 -21.02 -13.68
N VAL A 154 -6.88 -20.49 -12.45
CA VAL A 154 -7.84 -21.05 -11.50
C VAL A 154 -9.01 -20.11 -11.26
N THR A 155 -10.12 -20.70 -10.86
CA THR A 155 -11.35 -20.00 -10.48
C THR A 155 -11.75 -20.37 -9.06
N VAL A 156 -12.75 -19.67 -8.51
CA VAL A 156 -13.31 -20.01 -7.19
C VAL A 156 -13.83 -21.47 -7.20
N GLY A 157 -13.36 -22.25 -6.23
CA GLY A 157 -13.65 -23.68 -6.10
C GLY A 157 -12.65 -24.61 -6.80
N SER A 158 -11.60 -24.09 -7.43
CA SER A 158 -10.52 -24.91 -7.96
C SER A 158 -9.58 -25.39 -6.86
N ASP A 159 -9.08 -26.62 -7.00
CA ASP A 159 -8.06 -27.16 -6.10
C ASP A 159 -6.67 -26.69 -6.49
N VAL A 160 -5.87 -26.31 -5.49
CA VAL A 160 -4.47 -25.95 -5.63
C VAL A 160 -3.62 -26.72 -4.61
N VAL A 161 -2.39 -27.01 -4.98
CA VAL A 161 -1.43 -27.68 -4.10
C VAL A 161 -0.42 -26.65 -3.61
N ILE A 162 -0.24 -26.59 -2.30
CA ILE A 162 0.73 -25.70 -1.66
C ILE A 162 1.84 -26.54 -1.08
N MET A 163 3.08 -26.20 -1.44
CA MET A 163 4.30 -26.85 -0.94
C MET A 163 5.10 -25.82 -0.14
N ASN A 164 5.27 -26.08 1.15
CA ASN A 164 6.11 -25.24 1.99
C ASN A 164 7.59 -25.51 1.65
N THR A 165 8.33 -24.47 1.29
CA THR A 165 9.76 -24.55 0.98
C THR A 165 10.64 -24.64 2.24
N GLY A 166 10.13 -24.26 3.41
CA GLY A 166 10.85 -24.30 4.69
C GLY A 166 11.22 -25.73 5.17
N SER A 167 10.59 -26.75 4.63
CA SER A 167 10.90 -28.17 4.92
C SER A 167 11.88 -28.81 3.95
N ILE A 168 12.29 -28.14 2.90
CA ILE A 168 13.28 -28.65 1.95
C ILE A 168 14.68 -28.30 2.46
N GLN A 169 15.26 -29.19 3.29
CA GLN A 169 16.69 -29.12 3.59
C GLN A 169 17.42 -29.68 2.39
N PHE A 170 18.10 -28.84 1.64
CA PHE A 170 19.10 -29.31 0.67
C PHE A 170 20.26 -29.92 1.47
N LYS A 171 20.50 -31.18 1.30
CA LYS A 171 21.61 -31.93 1.88
C LYS A 171 22.81 -31.82 0.95
#